data_1bbd8dbad19490dc9175ff3a234383ce
#
_entry.id   1bbd8dbad19490dc9175ff3a234383ce
#
_cell.length_a   1.000
_cell.length_b   1.000
_cell.length_c   1.000
_cell.angle_alpha   90.00
_cell.angle_beta   90.00
_cell.angle_gamma   90.00
#
_symmetry.space_group_name_H-M   'P 1'
#
loop_
_entity.id
_entity.type
_entity.pdbx_description
1 polymer ?
#
loop_
_entity_poly.entity_id
_entity_poly.type
_entity_poly.pdbx_seq_one_letter_code
_entity_poly.pdbx_strand_id
1 'polypeptide(L)'
;MSYAYLVKNIFVILLILLGLSLSPLPAFAWGSAGHMMIAAEAYRNLSPELKAQVFEVLKSHPDFAKWTNAYHPNANVELAAYVFMRSSTWPDEIRRDGSKYDHPDWHFMDYPLRPPLFPLEPDAKTNDDVLYGIAYCEAIVSNPNADKESRAAYLSYLIHLIGDLHQPLHCASFFGEAYPEGDRGGNDFYVKPSIKGVRLHGIWDSLLGSAMSSQIQWKYAITIATEFPRSGLPELAAHTTPKSWSLESRELAIEKGYLRGKLKGSTNAETAPSLPEGYTAAAKIVAERQAALAGYRLADEIQKYLKLDHPVPLLPANTVPASLAHVGKIGTAEASHYYDETMVVTGKVVDVSIRANVALLNLDKPYPDSPFTVAIFAESMDQFGDLNRFKNHDVELSGTITEYHGKPEMILDSPSEIKITDGK
;
A
#
# COMPACT_ATOMS: atom_id res chain seq x y z
N MET A 1 6.76 3.82 -62.10
CA MET A 1 7.05 3.94 -60.67
C MET A 1 8.14 2.93 -60.35
N SER A 2 9.30 3.40 -59.90
CA SER A 2 10.51 2.57 -59.75
C SER A 2 10.39 1.65 -58.54
N TYR A 3 10.78 0.39 -58.69
CA TYR A 3 10.86 -0.66 -57.66
C TYR A 3 11.55 -0.19 -56.35
N ALA A 4 12.47 0.78 -56.48
CA ALA A 4 13.16 1.41 -55.36
C ALA A 4 12.24 2.28 -54.46
N TYR A 5 11.17 2.82 -55.01
CA TYR A 5 10.21 3.66 -54.27
C TYR A 5 9.26 2.76 -53.43
N LEU A 6 8.92 1.59 -53.94
CA LEU A 6 8.07 0.62 -53.25
C LEU A 6 8.81 -0.03 -52.06
N VAL A 7 10.09 -0.38 -52.27
CA VAL A 7 10.95 -0.98 -51.22
C VAL A 7 11.23 0.01 -50.09
N LYS A 8 11.45 1.29 -50.41
CA LYS A 8 11.71 2.36 -49.44
C LYS A 8 10.48 2.63 -48.56
N ASN A 9 9.29 2.62 -49.14
CA ASN A 9 8.05 2.84 -48.42
C ASN A 9 7.65 1.60 -47.54
N ILE A 10 7.95 0.39 -48.01
CA ILE A 10 7.74 -0.84 -47.19
C ILE A 10 8.71 -0.85 -45.99
N PHE A 11 9.97 -0.40 -46.16
CA PHE A 11 10.93 -0.32 -45.06
C PHE A 11 10.55 0.76 -44.04
N VAL A 12 10.02 1.89 -44.48
CA VAL A 12 9.54 2.97 -43.58
C VAL A 12 8.27 2.55 -42.87
N ILE A 13 7.34 1.81 -43.50
CA ILE A 13 6.14 1.28 -42.88
C ILE A 13 6.49 0.16 -41.89
N LEU A 14 7.46 -0.71 -42.19
CA LEU A 14 7.98 -1.71 -41.25
C LEU A 14 8.68 -1.06 -40.04
N LEU A 15 9.44 0.03 -40.24
CA LEU A 15 10.06 0.75 -39.12
C LEU A 15 9.03 1.51 -38.27
N ILE A 16 7.96 2.01 -38.88
CA ILE A 16 6.85 2.63 -38.13
C ILE A 16 6.02 1.56 -37.39
N LEU A 17 5.84 0.37 -37.95
CA LEU A 17 5.16 -0.75 -37.29
C LEU A 17 6.03 -1.44 -36.22
N LEU A 18 7.36 -1.38 -36.31
CA LEU A 18 8.27 -1.84 -35.25
C LEU A 18 8.42 -0.80 -34.10
N GLY A 19 8.11 0.49 -34.37
CA GLY A 19 8.10 1.56 -33.36
C GLY A 19 6.79 1.66 -32.55
N LEU A 20 5.76 0.92 -32.93
CA LEU A 20 4.46 0.89 -32.27
C LEU A 20 4.27 -0.44 -31.52
N SER A 21 4.92 -0.59 -30.37
CA SER A 21 4.43 -1.42 -29.25
C SER A 21 5.54 -2.01 -28.38
N LEU A 22 6.32 -1.17 -27.77
CA LEU A 22 6.91 -1.50 -26.48
C LEU A 22 6.29 -0.56 -25.43
N SER A 23 4.95 -0.50 -25.41
CA SER A 23 4.29 -0.08 -24.17
C SER A 23 4.65 -1.13 -23.15
N PRO A 24 5.30 -0.78 -22.03
CA PRO A 24 5.51 -1.74 -20.97
C PRO A 24 4.13 -2.29 -20.60
N LEU A 25 3.99 -3.61 -20.61
CA LEU A 25 2.78 -4.25 -20.09
C LEU A 25 2.57 -3.70 -18.66
N PRO A 26 1.35 -3.33 -18.29
CA PRO A 26 1.08 -2.83 -16.96
C PRO A 26 1.58 -3.86 -15.96
N ALA A 27 2.31 -3.41 -14.94
CA ALA A 27 2.49 -4.20 -13.75
C ALA A 27 1.12 -4.26 -13.09
N PHE A 28 0.57 -5.43 -12.97
CA PHE A 28 -0.59 -5.69 -12.14
C PHE A 28 -0.06 -6.03 -10.75
N ALA A 29 -0.77 -5.64 -9.72
CA ALA A 29 -0.72 -6.16 -8.35
C ALA A 29 -0.77 -7.69 -8.35
N TRP A 30 -0.96 -8.34 -7.20
CA TRP A 30 -1.30 -9.78 -7.28
C TRP A 30 -2.14 -10.00 -8.53
N GLY A 31 -1.75 -10.88 -9.42
CA GLY A 31 -2.56 -11.12 -10.61
C GLY A 31 -4.04 -11.31 -10.22
N SER A 32 -4.96 -11.02 -11.12
CA SER A 32 -6.41 -11.08 -10.82
C SER A 32 -6.86 -12.35 -10.08
N ALA A 33 -6.14 -13.45 -10.26
CA ALA A 33 -6.37 -14.71 -9.55
C ALA A 33 -6.08 -14.57 -8.05
N GLY A 34 -4.99 -13.90 -7.68
CA GLY A 34 -4.62 -13.63 -6.29
C GLY A 34 -5.62 -12.72 -5.58
N HIS A 35 -6.04 -11.63 -6.23
CA HIS A 35 -7.07 -10.74 -5.68
C HIS A 35 -8.39 -11.47 -5.45
N MET A 36 -8.83 -12.30 -6.41
CA MET A 36 -10.05 -13.10 -6.24
C MET A 36 -9.93 -14.11 -5.08
N MET A 37 -8.76 -14.69 -4.87
CA MET A 37 -8.53 -15.64 -3.80
C MET A 37 -8.53 -14.92 -2.42
N ILE A 38 -7.85 -13.77 -2.30
CA ILE A 38 -7.86 -12.95 -1.08
C ILE A 38 -9.29 -12.50 -0.75
N ALA A 39 -10.03 -12.03 -1.76
CA ALA A 39 -11.44 -11.66 -1.60
C ALA A 39 -12.31 -12.87 -1.17
N ALA A 40 -12.07 -14.05 -1.73
CA ALA A 40 -12.78 -15.27 -1.31
C ALA A 40 -12.52 -15.59 0.16
N GLU A 41 -11.27 -15.49 0.63
CA GLU A 41 -10.93 -15.69 2.03
C GLU A 41 -11.59 -14.65 2.93
N ALA A 42 -11.54 -13.37 2.56
CA ALA A 42 -12.22 -12.32 3.31
C ALA A 42 -13.73 -12.56 3.40
N TYR A 43 -14.38 -12.84 2.27
CA TYR A 43 -15.83 -13.10 2.21
C TYR A 43 -16.24 -14.26 3.13
N ARG A 44 -15.47 -15.34 3.18
CA ARG A 44 -15.73 -16.50 4.05
C ARG A 44 -15.71 -16.12 5.53
N ASN A 45 -14.92 -15.12 5.91
CA ASN A 45 -14.79 -14.63 7.29
C ASN A 45 -15.82 -13.55 7.67
N LEU A 46 -16.65 -13.07 6.74
CA LEU A 46 -17.73 -12.13 7.05
C LEU A 46 -18.94 -12.86 7.68
N SER A 47 -19.63 -12.17 8.60
CA SER A 47 -20.93 -12.64 9.09
C SER A 47 -22.01 -12.63 7.99
N PRO A 48 -23.09 -13.42 8.11
CA PRO A 48 -24.18 -13.40 7.12
C PRO A 48 -24.75 -11.99 6.89
N GLU A 49 -24.86 -11.16 7.93
CA GLU A 49 -25.35 -9.78 7.87
C GLU A 49 -24.41 -8.91 7.07
N LEU A 50 -23.10 -9.02 7.28
CA LEU A 50 -22.09 -8.26 6.53
C LEU A 50 -22.02 -8.70 5.07
N LYS A 51 -22.13 -9.99 4.78
CA LYS A 51 -22.25 -10.49 3.40
C LYS A 51 -23.43 -9.86 2.67
N ALA A 52 -24.58 -9.78 3.33
CA ALA A 52 -25.76 -9.11 2.76
C ALA A 52 -25.53 -7.61 2.54
N GLN A 53 -24.93 -6.90 3.53
CA GLN A 53 -24.63 -5.46 3.41
C GLN A 53 -23.65 -5.17 2.27
N VAL A 54 -22.55 -5.91 2.19
CA VAL A 54 -21.54 -5.80 1.12
C VAL A 54 -22.20 -5.99 -0.25
N PHE A 55 -23.04 -7.01 -0.38
CA PHE A 55 -23.75 -7.27 -1.65
C PHE A 55 -24.70 -6.13 -2.00
N GLU A 56 -25.47 -5.57 -1.03
CA GLU A 56 -26.33 -4.41 -1.27
C GLU A 56 -25.54 -3.19 -1.72
N VAL A 57 -24.36 -2.92 -1.15
CA VAL A 57 -23.47 -1.83 -1.60
C VAL A 57 -23.04 -2.09 -3.04
N LEU A 58 -22.55 -3.29 -3.36
CA LEU A 58 -22.01 -3.63 -4.68
C LEU A 58 -23.07 -3.65 -5.78
N LYS A 59 -24.37 -3.74 -5.46
CA LYS A 59 -25.47 -3.59 -6.46
C LYS A 59 -25.42 -2.25 -7.19
N SER A 60 -24.87 -1.22 -6.59
CA SER A 60 -24.72 0.12 -7.19
C SER A 60 -23.42 0.30 -7.99
N HIS A 61 -22.59 -0.75 -8.09
CA HIS A 61 -21.32 -0.69 -8.78
C HIS A 61 -21.51 -0.56 -10.31
N PRO A 62 -20.69 0.26 -11.02
CA PRO A 62 -20.79 0.44 -12.47
C PRO A 62 -20.79 -0.88 -13.26
N ASP A 63 -19.95 -1.84 -12.86
CA ASP A 63 -19.78 -3.14 -13.52
C ASP A 63 -20.67 -4.25 -12.94
N PHE A 64 -21.61 -3.95 -12.02
CA PHE A 64 -22.45 -4.96 -11.39
C PHE A 64 -23.21 -5.82 -12.42
N ALA A 65 -23.81 -5.18 -13.42
CA ALA A 65 -24.54 -5.89 -14.48
C ALA A 65 -23.60 -6.78 -15.32
N LYS A 66 -22.39 -6.32 -15.63
CA LYS A 66 -21.36 -7.11 -16.33
C LYS A 66 -21.01 -8.38 -15.54
N TRP A 67 -20.80 -8.26 -14.24
CA TRP A 67 -20.46 -9.40 -13.39
C TRP A 67 -21.61 -10.39 -13.25
N THR A 68 -22.83 -9.90 -12.97
CA THR A 68 -24.01 -10.78 -12.81
C THR A 68 -24.38 -11.50 -14.08
N ASN A 69 -24.20 -10.87 -15.25
CA ASN A 69 -24.41 -11.52 -16.55
C ASN A 69 -23.37 -12.62 -16.86
N ALA A 70 -22.17 -12.49 -16.30
CA ALA A 70 -21.11 -13.49 -16.46
C ALA A 70 -21.16 -14.60 -15.39
N TYR A 71 -22.06 -14.52 -14.43
CA TYR A 71 -22.22 -15.53 -13.39
C TYR A 71 -22.93 -16.78 -13.89
N HIS A 72 -22.40 -17.95 -13.55
CA HIS A 72 -22.97 -19.24 -13.86
C HIS A 72 -23.43 -19.97 -12.58
N PRO A 73 -24.74 -20.14 -12.34
CA PRO A 73 -25.31 -20.67 -11.09
C PRO A 73 -24.90 -22.07 -10.67
N ASN A 74 -24.30 -22.87 -11.56
CA ASN A 74 -23.81 -24.21 -11.23
C ASN A 74 -22.44 -24.22 -10.51
N ALA A 75 -21.89 -23.03 -10.20
CA ALA A 75 -20.68 -22.87 -9.42
C ALA A 75 -20.92 -23.17 -7.94
N ASN A 76 -19.93 -23.73 -7.26
CA ASN A 76 -19.94 -23.88 -5.79
C ASN A 76 -19.72 -22.54 -5.05
N VAL A 77 -19.91 -21.42 -5.75
CA VAL A 77 -19.76 -20.05 -5.28
C VAL A 77 -21.08 -19.33 -5.52
N GLU A 78 -21.71 -18.83 -4.48
CA GLU A 78 -22.95 -18.06 -4.59
C GLU A 78 -22.74 -16.73 -5.31
N LEU A 79 -23.81 -16.15 -5.89
CA LEU A 79 -23.72 -14.90 -6.65
C LEU A 79 -23.08 -13.76 -5.86
N ALA A 80 -23.44 -13.61 -4.59
CA ALA A 80 -22.88 -12.53 -3.76
C ALA A 80 -21.37 -12.67 -3.53
N ALA A 81 -20.91 -13.90 -3.29
CA ALA A 81 -19.47 -14.21 -3.19
C ALA A 81 -18.75 -13.96 -4.52
N TYR A 82 -19.38 -14.37 -5.64
CA TYR A 82 -18.81 -14.13 -6.97
C TYR A 82 -18.67 -12.65 -7.28
N VAL A 83 -19.70 -11.85 -7.02
CA VAL A 83 -19.65 -10.38 -7.22
C VAL A 83 -18.55 -9.77 -6.35
N PHE A 84 -18.43 -10.17 -5.08
CA PHE A 84 -17.39 -9.71 -4.19
C PHE A 84 -15.98 -10.07 -4.70
N MET A 85 -15.77 -11.29 -5.17
CA MET A 85 -14.51 -11.72 -5.78
C MET A 85 -14.21 -10.93 -7.07
N ARG A 86 -15.23 -10.66 -7.90
CA ARG A 86 -15.04 -9.88 -9.14
C ARG A 86 -14.73 -8.41 -8.86
N SER A 87 -15.31 -7.85 -7.81
CA SER A 87 -15.02 -6.46 -7.43
C SER A 87 -13.55 -6.24 -7.07
N SER A 88 -12.86 -7.26 -6.55
CA SER A 88 -11.44 -7.18 -6.22
C SER A 88 -10.51 -7.00 -7.42
N THR A 89 -10.93 -7.32 -8.63
CA THR A 89 -10.11 -7.18 -9.85
C THR A 89 -10.41 -5.91 -10.62
N TRP A 90 -11.48 -5.21 -10.28
CA TRP A 90 -11.96 -4.06 -11.03
C TRP A 90 -11.01 -2.86 -11.07
N PRO A 91 -10.30 -2.48 -10.00
CA PRO A 91 -9.35 -1.36 -10.06
C PRO A 91 -8.25 -1.55 -11.12
N ASP A 92 -7.77 -2.78 -11.30
CA ASP A 92 -6.82 -3.10 -12.37
C ASP A 92 -7.46 -3.12 -13.76
N GLU A 93 -8.72 -3.57 -13.86
CA GLU A 93 -9.44 -3.65 -15.13
C GLU A 93 -9.72 -2.27 -15.75
N ILE A 94 -9.91 -1.23 -14.92
CA ILE A 94 -10.18 0.15 -15.37
C ILE A 94 -8.93 0.99 -15.59
N ARG A 95 -7.73 0.46 -15.33
CA ARG A 95 -6.49 1.20 -15.52
C ARG A 95 -6.35 1.65 -16.97
N ARG A 96 -6.20 2.96 -17.17
CA ARG A 96 -6.00 3.61 -18.49
C ARG A 96 -7.22 3.60 -19.40
N ASP A 97 -8.41 3.31 -18.90
CA ASP A 97 -9.67 3.40 -19.68
C ASP A 97 -10.31 4.79 -19.64
N GLY A 98 -9.71 5.73 -18.88
CA GLY A 98 -10.22 7.08 -18.70
C GLY A 98 -11.35 7.16 -17.67
N SER A 99 -11.54 6.14 -16.86
CA SER A 99 -12.52 6.15 -15.76
C SER A 99 -12.19 7.25 -14.75
N LYS A 100 -13.22 7.93 -14.25
CA LYS A 100 -13.09 8.87 -13.11
C LYS A 100 -12.61 8.18 -11.82
N TYR A 101 -12.64 6.87 -11.79
CA TYR A 101 -12.20 6.04 -10.68
C TYR A 101 -10.79 5.47 -10.89
N ASP A 102 -10.10 5.76 -11.99
CA ASP A 102 -8.73 5.29 -12.20
C ASP A 102 -7.74 6.05 -11.32
N HIS A 103 -7.13 5.36 -10.37
CA HIS A 103 -6.15 5.87 -9.43
C HIS A 103 -4.86 5.04 -9.52
N PRO A 104 -4.03 5.23 -10.56
CA PRO A 104 -2.89 4.35 -10.85
C PRO A 104 -1.83 4.33 -9.75
N ASP A 105 -1.68 5.40 -8.98
CA ASP A 105 -0.66 5.53 -7.94
C ASP A 105 -1.10 4.90 -6.60
N TRP A 106 -2.39 4.61 -6.41
CA TRP A 106 -2.88 3.99 -5.17
C TRP A 106 -2.49 2.52 -4.99
N HIS A 107 -1.99 1.86 -6.03
CA HIS A 107 -1.70 0.42 -6.00
C HIS A 107 -0.41 0.05 -5.29
N PHE A 108 0.45 1.01 -4.91
CA PHE A 108 1.76 0.73 -4.35
C PHE A 108 2.25 1.83 -3.40
N MET A 109 3.33 1.51 -2.69
CA MET A 109 4.12 2.44 -1.89
C MET A 109 5.60 2.11 -2.09
N ASP A 110 6.34 2.98 -2.75
CA ASP A 110 7.73 2.76 -3.12
C ASP A 110 8.69 3.12 -1.98
N TYR A 111 8.72 2.31 -0.90
CA TYR A 111 9.76 2.46 0.12
C TYR A 111 11.14 2.24 -0.51
N PRO A 112 12.07 3.20 -0.41
CA PRO A 112 13.37 3.08 -1.03
C PRO A 112 14.23 2.03 -0.31
N LEU A 113 14.77 1.07 -1.06
CA LEU A 113 15.71 0.07 -0.57
C LEU A 113 17.10 0.31 -1.15
N ARG A 114 18.08 0.71 -0.32
CA ARG A 114 19.46 1.01 -0.73
C ARG A 114 20.47 0.10 -0.01
N PRO A 115 21.00 -0.96 -0.70
CA PRO A 115 22.08 -1.76 -0.12
C PRO A 115 23.35 -0.91 0.13
N PRO A 116 24.22 -1.29 1.06
CA PRO A 116 24.16 -2.51 1.89
C PRO A 116 23.37 -2.34 3.19
N LEU A 117 22.98 -1.12 3.55
CA LEU A 117 22.49 -0.83 4.89
C LEU A 117 20.98 -0.98 5.03
N PHE A 118 20.20 -0.94 3.93
CA PHE A 118 18.75 -0.86 3.98
C PHE A 118 18.27 0.03 5.14
N PRO A 119 18.83 1.26 5.31
CA PRO A 119 18.33 2.12 6.34
C PRO A 119 16.87 2.37 6.08
N LEU A 120 16.12 2.55 7.15
CA LEU A 120 14.80 3.12 7.08
C LEU A 120 14.98 4.58 6.64
N GLU A 121 14.98 4.81 5.33
CA GLU A 121 14.85 6.17 4.84
C GLU A 121 13.40 6.59 5.04
N PRO A 122 13.17 7.82 5.48
CA PRO A 122 11.81 8.35 5.52
C PRO A 122 11.20 8.22 4.12
N ASP A 123 9.96 7.81 4.11
CA ASP A 123 9.19 7.62 2.89
C ASP A 123 9.25 8.91 2.06
N ALA A 124 9.47 8.77 0.76
CA ALA A 124 9.06 9.84 -0.14
C ALA A 124 7.56 10.01 0.10
N LYS A 125 7.16 11.10 0.76
CA LYS A 125 5.76 11.38 1.06
C LYS A 125 5.04 11.64 -0.25
N THR A 126 4.43 10.60 -0.79
CA THR A 126 3.42 10.77 -1.82
C THR A 126 2.08 10.86 -1.09
N ASN A 127 1.40 12.00 -1.23
CA ASN A 127 0.02 12.16 -0.74
C ASN A 127 -0.98 11.40 -1.63
N ASP A 128 -0.51 10.39 -2.37
CA ASP A 128 -1.28 9.67 -3.38
C ASP A 128 -0.66 8.29 -3.58
N ASP A 129 -0.68 7.46 -2.54
CA ASP A 129 -0.16 6.09 -2.51
C ASP A 129 -1.22 5.11 -2.00
N VAL A 130 -0.86 3.85 -1.81
CA VAL A 130 -1.79 2.82 -1.34
C VAL A 130 -2.37 3.13 0.04
N LEU A 131 -1.61 3.75 0.95
CA LEU A 131 -2.13 4.12 2.28
C LEU A 131 -3.15 5.24 2.17
N TYR A 132 -2.88 6.25 1.32
CA TYR A 132 -3.86 7.28 1.00
C TYR A 132 -5.12 6.66 0.39
N GLY A 133 -4.97 5.78 -0.61
CA GLY A 133 -6.09 5.11 -1.27
C GLY A 133 -6.95 4.32 -0.30
N ILE A 134 -6.35 3.52 0.59
CA ILE A 134 -7.08 2.76 1.62
C ILE A 134 -7.88 3.69 2.51
N ALA A 135 -7.26 4.73 3.06
CA ALA A 135 -7.92 5.66 3.95
C ALA A 135 -9.05 6.44 3.27
N TYR A 136 -8.87 6.82 2.02
CA TYR A 136 -9.92 7.44 1.22
C TYR A 136 -11.11 6.49 1.03
N CYS A 137 -10.84 5.22 0.70
CA CYS A 137 -11.87 4.19 0.55
C CYS A 137 -12.64 3.96 1.86
N GLU A 138 -11.94 3.86 2.99
CA GLU A 138 -12.53 3.71 4.32
C GLU A 138 -13.52 4.84 4.63
N ALA A 139 -13.13 6.09 4.34
CA ALA A 139 -13.98 7.25 4.56
C ALA A 139 -15.26 7.22 3.72
N ILE A 140 -15.16 6.83 2.44
CA ILE A 140 -16.33 6.75 1.54
C ILE A 140 -17.23 5.56 1.90
N VAL A 141 -16.64 4.38 2.14
CA VAL A 141 -17.37 3.14 2.43
C VAL A 141 -18.15 3.23 3.73
N SER A 142 -17.58 3.86 4.77
CA SER A 142 -18.22 4.02 6.07
C SER A 142 -19.33 5.09 6.07
N ASN A 143 -19.37 5.98 5.07
CA ASN A 143 -20.37 7.05 5.01
C ASN A 143 -21.69 6.58 4.35
N PRO A 144 -22.78 6.37 5.10
CA PRO A 144 -24.05 5.94 4.55
C PRO A 144 -24.71 6.98 3.63
N ASN A 145 -24.27 8.26 3.71
CA ASN A 145 -24.76 9.35 2.88
C ASN A 145 -23.91 9.59 1.63
N ALA A 146 -22.83 8.84 1.45
CA ALA A 146 -22.05 8.92 0.22
C ALA A 146 -22.88 8.44 -0.98
N ASP A 147 -22.54 8.97 -2.16
CA ASP A 147 -23.14 8.51 -3.41
C ASP A 147 -22.98 7.00 -3.54
N LYS A 148 -24.07 6.30 -3.89
CA LYS A 148 -24.13 4.84 -3.88
C LYS A 148 -23.15 4.20 -4.86
N GLU A 149 -22.99 4.79 -6.06
CA GLU A 149 -22.05 4.30 -7.06
C GLU A 149 -20.61 4.47 -6.55
N SER A 150 -20.28 5.66 -6.03
CA SER A 150 -18.98 5.93 -5.44
C SER A 150 -18.68 5.00 -4.27
N ARG A 151 -19.65 4.76 -3.39
CA ARG A 151 -19.50 3.85 -2.26
C ARG A 151 -19.19 2.42 -2.72
N ALA A 152 -19.84 1.96 -3.79
CA ALA A 152 -19.58 0.65 -4.37
C ALA A 152 -18.22 0.56 -5.07
N ALA A 153 -17.85 1.59 -5.84
CA ALA A 153 -16.54 1.68 -6.51
C ALA A 153 -15.39 1.68 -5.51
N TYR A 154 -15.48 2.49 -4.45
CA TYR A 154 -14.43 2.57 -3.43
C TYR A 154 -14.42 1.36 -2.48
N LEU A 155 -15.52 0.63 -2.34
CA LEU A 155 -15.49 -0.70 -1.71
C LEU A 155 -14.67 -1.68 -2.56
N SER A 156 -14.80 -1.66 -3.88
CA SER A 156 -13.98 -2.47 -4.79
C SER A 156 -12.49 -2.11 -4.66
N TYR A 157 -12.18 -0.82 -4.57
CA TYR A 157 -10.82 -0.35 -4.29
C TYR A 157 -10.31 -0.84 -2.94
N LEU A 158 -11.07 -0.72 -1.86
CA LEU A 158 -10.65 -1.19 -0.53
C LEU A 158 -10.31 -2.69 -0.54
N ILE A 159 -11.16 -3.50 -1.21
CA ILE A 159 -10.95 -4.95 -1.37
C ILE A 159 -9.64 -5.23 -2.12
N HIS A 160 -9.35 -4.46 -3.16
CA HIS A 160 -8.16 -4.59 -4.00
C HIS A 160 -6.89 -4.14 -3.28
N LEU A 161 -6.89 -2.90 -2.77
CA LEU A 161 -5.70 -2.25 -2.20
C LEU A 161 -5.17 -2.95 -0.93
N ILE A 162 -6.06 -3.55 -0.13
CA ILE A 162 -5.60 -4.40 0.98
C ILE A 162 -4.86 -5.63 0.44
N GLY A 163 -5.26 -6.18 -0.69
CA GLY A 163 -4.52 -7.21 -1.39
C GLY A 163 -3.14 -6.71 -1.84
N ASP A 164 -3.08 -5.57 -2.51
CA ASP A 164 -1.84 -4.95 -3.00
C ASP A 164 -0.83 -4.70 -1.89
N LEU A 165 -1.30 -4.14 -0.78
CA LEU A 165 -0.47 -3.84 0.37
C LEU A 165 0.24 -5.06 0.96
N HIS A 166 -0.29 -6.27 0.70
CA HIS A 166 0.30 -7.54 1.14
C HIS A 166 1.18 -8.21 0.08
N GLN A 167 1.35 -7.61 -1.10
CA GLN A 167 2.35 -8.03 -2.07
C GLN A 167 3.68 -7.32 -1.74
N PRO A 168 4.73 -8.05 -1.33
CA PRO A 168 5.96 -7.42 -0.84
C PRO A 168 6.55 -6.37 -1.76
N LEU A 169 6.56 -6.61 -3.09
CA LEU A 169 7.14 -5.66 -4.04
C LEU A 169 6.26 -4.43 -4.33
N HIS A 170 5.01 -4.40 -3.86
CA HIS A 170 4.18 -3.20 -3.84
C HIS A 170 4.57 -2.21 -2.74
N CYS A 171 5.41 -2.65 -1.81
CA CYS A 171 5.87 -1.84 -0.69
C CYS A 171 7.39 -1.60 -0.75
N ALA A 172 8.00 -1.60 -1.93
CA ALA A 172 9.45 -1.44 -2.03
C ALA A 172 9.89 -1.02 -3.44
N SER A 173 10.91 -0.18 -3.53
CA SER A 173 11.63 0.11 -4.76
C SER A 173 13.14 0.00 -4.50
N PHE A 174 13.84 -0.82 -5.28
CA PHE A 174 15.26 -1.09 -5.09
C PHE A 174 16.10 -0.06 -5.83
N PHE A 175 16.97 0.62 -5.10
CA PHE A 175 17.89 1.62 -5.64
C PHE A 175 19.32 1.09 -5.70
N GLY A 176 20.04 1.41 -6.75
CA GLY A 176 21.43 1.05 -6.96
C GLY A 176 21.99 1.69 -8.22
N GLU A 177 23.24 1.39 -8.56
CA GLU A 177 23.90 1.96 -9.74
C GLU A 177 23.10 1.68 -11.05
N ALA A 178 22.51 0.48 -11.16
CA ALA A 178 21.68 0.09 -12.30
C ALA A 178 20.24 0.65 -12.23
N TYR A 179 19.81 1.13 -11.08
CA TYR A 179 18.45 1.63 -10.81
C TYR A 179 18.52 2.93 -10.01
N PRO A 180 19.04 4.04 -10.59
CA PRO A 180 19.24 5.30 -9.87
C PRO A 180 17.93 5.96 -9.43
N GLU A 181 16.83 5.73 -10.18
CA GLU A 181 15.47 6.22 -9.88
C GLU A 181 14.59 5.16 -9.21
N GLY A 182 15.21 4.05 -8.72
CA GLY A 182 14.49 2.87 -8.24
C GLY A 182 14.06 1.91 -9.36
N ASP A 183 13.77 0.68 -8.98
CA ASP A 183 13.36 -0.39 -9.90
C ASP A 183 11.86 -0.56 -10.03
N ARG A 184 11.07 0.36 -9.43
CA ARG A 184 9.62 0.37 -9.47
C ARG A 184 9.02 -0.96 -8.96
N GLY A 185 9.45 -1.37 -7.76
CA GLY A 185 8.98 -2.62 -7.15
C GLY A 185 9.37 -3.87 -7.95
N GLY A 186 10.54 -3.89 -8.58
CA GLY A 186 10.98 -5.02 -9.40
C GLY A 186 10.42 -5.04 -10.83
N ASN A 187 9.74 -3.96 -11.28
CA ASN A 187 9.25 -3.87 -12.65
C ASN A 187 10.38 -3.65 -13.66
N ASP A 188 11.45 -3.03 -13.24
CA ASP A 188 12.63 -2.80 -14.07
C ASP A 188 13.77 -3.76 -13.70
N PHE A 189 13.54 -4.68 -12.75
CA PHE A 189 14.48 -5.71 -12.30
C PHE A 189 14.18 -7.06 -12.96
N TYR A 190 15.01 -7.45 -13.94
CA TYR A 190 14.81 -8.68 -14.70
C TYR A 190 15.63 -9.83 -14.14
N VAL A 191 15.00 -10.99 -14.05
CA VAL A 191 15.59 -12.28 -13.63
C VAL A 191 15.10 -13.40 -14.53
N LYS A 192 15.76 -14.54 -14.49
CA LYS A 192 15.44 -15.69 -15.34
C LYS A 192 15.02 -16.89 -14.47
N PRO A 193 13.71 -17.12 -14.31
CA PRO A 193 13.23 -18.30 -13.56
C PRO A 193 13.40 -19.62 -14.33
N SER A 194 13.49 -19.57 -15.66
CA SER A 194 13.74 -20.72 -16.52
C SER A 194 14.55 -20.33 -17.78
N ILE A 195 13.92 -20.20 -18.93
CA ILE A 195 14.61 -19.93 -20.22
C ILE A 195 14.62 -18.43 -20.51
N LYS A 196 13.53 -17.72 -20.20
CA LYS A 196 13.35 -16.29 -20.54
C LYS A 196 13.54 -15.39 -19.33
N GLY A 197 14.16 -14.22 -19.55
CA GLY A 197 14.16 -13.13 -18.60
C GLY A 197 12.77 -12.55 -18.45
N VAL A 198 12.33 -12.34 -17.20
CA VAL A 198 11.05 -11.75 -16.85
C VAL A 198 11.24 -10.77 -15.71
N ARG A 199 10.29 -9.87 -15.51
CA ARG A 199 10.31 -8.91 -14.39
C ARG A 199 10.14 -9.64 -13.08
N LEU A 200 10.92 -9.27 -12.07
CA LEU A 200 10.80 -9.82 -10.71
C LEU A 200 9.39 -9.59 -10.16
N HIS A 201 8.84 -8.40 -10.36
CA HIS A 201 7.47 -8.04 -9.99
C HIS A 201 6.45 -9.05 -10.54
N GLY A 202 6.48 -9.31 -11.84
CA GLY A 202 5.53 -10.25 -12.47
C GLY A 202 5.68 -11.70 -11.99
N ILE A 203 6.84 -12.11 -11.47
CA ILE A 203 6.98 -13.41 -10.80
C ILE A 203 6.13 -13.40 -9.53
N TRP A 204 6.30 -12.39 -8.67
CA TRP A 204 5.56 -12.28 -7.41
C TRP A 204 4.05 -12.23 -7.64
N ASP A 205 3.59 -11.43 -8.59
CA ASP A 205 2.16 -11.32 -8.94
C ASP A 205 1.55 -12.66 -9.36
N SER A 206 2.34 -13.54 -9.98
CA SER A 206 1.87 -14.83 -10.47
C SER A 206 1.92 -15.97 -9.44
N LEU A 207 2.51 -15.76 -8.24
CA LEU A 207 2.72 -16.82 -7.24
C LEU A 207 1.41 -17.43 -6.73
N LEU A 208 0.32 -16.68 -6.72
CA LEU A 208 -1.02 -17.13 -6.32
C LEU A 208 -1.83 -17.71 -7.49
N GLY A 209 -1.19 -17.94 -8.63
CA GLY A 209 -1.79 -18.53 -9.82
C GLY A 209 -2.28 -17.48 -10.82
N SER A 210 -2.83 -17.97 -11.94
CA SER A 210 -3.28 -17.15 -13.07
C SER A 210 -4.73 -17.44 -13.51
N ALA A 211 -5.40 -18.42 -12.90
CA ALA A 211 -6.73 -18.82 -13.30
C ALA A 211 -7.80 -17.86 -12.80
N MET A 212 -8.53 -17.23 -13.71
CA MET A 212 -9.65 -16.31 -13.40
C MET A 212 -10.96 -17.02 -13.01
N SER A 213 -10.92 -18.31 -12.70
CA SER A 213 -12.10 -19.07 -12.27
C SER A 213 -12.39 -18.84 -10.79
N SER A 214 -13.55 -18.28 -10.48
CA SER A 214 -14.01 -18.08 -9.10
C SER A 214 -14.06 -19.38 -8.28
N GLN A 215 -14.39 -20.50 -8.93
CA GLN A 215 -14.42 -21.81 -8.29
C GLN A 215 -13.01 -22.28 -7.89
N ILE A 216 -12.02 -22.07 -8.76
CA ILE A 216 -10.62 -22.42 -8.47
C ILE A 216 -10.12 -21.56 -7.34
N GLN A 217 -10.35 -20.23 -7.39
CA GLN A 217 -9.86 -19.31 -6.36
C GLN A 217 -10.59 -19.51 -5.02
N TRP A 218 -11.86 -19.83 -5.03
CA TRP A 218 -12.60 -20.21 -3.81
C TRP A 218 -12.00 -21.45 -3.11
N LYS A 219 -11.72 -22.49 -3.90
CA LYS A 219 -11.06 -23.70 -3.36
C LYS A 219 -9.66 -23.41 -2.86
N TYR A 220 -8.92 -22.56 -3.57
CA TYR A 220 -7.57 -22.20 -3.17
C TYR A 220 -7.58 -21.39 -1.86
N ALA A 221 -8.52 -20.47 -1.68
CA ALA A 221 -8.73 -19.77 -0.41
C ALA A 221 -8.98 -20.75 0.76
N ILE A 222 -9.79 -21.80 0.55
CA ILE A 222 -10.01 -22.85 1.57
C ILE A 222 -8.68 -23.57 1.92
N THR A 223 -7.88 -23.91 0.92
CA THR A 223 -6.57 -24.56 1.14
C THR A 223 -5.64 -23.66 1.96
N ILE A 224 -5.52 -22.39 1.58
CA ILE A 224 -4.67 -21.42 2.27
C ILE A 224 -5.13 -21.18 3.71
N ALA A 225 -6.43 -21.05 3.96
CA ALA A 225 -6.99 -20.94 5.31
C ALA A 225 -6.72 -22.18 6.18
N THR A 226 -6.58 -23.34 5.57
CA THR A 226 -6.22 -24.57 6.27
C THR A 226 -4.73 -24.59 6.64
N GLU A 227 -3.86 -24.11 5.76
CA GLU A 227 -2.41 -24.04 5.98
C GLU A 227 -2.03 -22.89 6.93
N PHE A 228 -2.72 -21.77 6.80
CA PHE A 228 -2.50 -20.55 7.59
C PHE A 228 -3.79 -20.15 8.33
N PRO A 229 -4.25 -20.94 9.29
CA PRO A 229 -5.44 -20.61 10.06
C PRO A 229 -5.21 -19.33 10.87
N ARG A 230 -6.26 -18.52 11.07
CA ARG A 230 -6.21 -17.24 11.78
C ARG A 230 -5.47 -17.32 13.12
N SER A 231 -5.68 -18.41 13.88
CA SER A 231 -5.01 -18.65 15.16
C SER A 231 -3.50 -18.91 15.05
N GLY A 232 -3.00 -19.23 13.88
CA GLY A 232 -1.59 -19.49 13.59
C GLY A 232 -0.84 -18.26 13.03
N LEU A 233 -1.49 -17.09 12.98
CA LEU A 233 -0.98 -15.86 12.42
C LEU A 233 -0.85 -14.76 13.48
N PRO A 234 0.26 -14.73 14.26
CA PRO A 234 0.47 -13.73 15.30
C PRO A 234 0.55 -12.30 14.76
N GLU A 235 0.87 -12.13 13.49
CA GLU A 235 0.92 -10.83 12.79
C GLU A 235 -0.42 -10.10 12.79
N LEU A 236 -1.55 -10.82 12.91
CA LEU A 236 -2.87 -10.21 12.99
C LEU A 236 -3.06 -9.38 14.27
N ALA A 237 -2.38 -9.79 15.36
CA ALA A 237 -2.40 -9.05 16.62
C ALA A 237 -1.25 -8.02 16.70
N ALA A 238 -0.11 -8.32 16.08
CA ALA A 238 1.07 -7.45 16.13
C ALA A 238 0.99 -6.24 15.17
N HIS A 239 0.33 -6.43 14.03
CA HIS A 239 0.23 -5.41 12.97
C HIS A 239 -1.25 -5.17 12.64
N THR A 240 -1.82 -4.11 13.20
CA THR A 240 -3.28 -3.84 13.16
C THR A 240 -3.68 -2.68 12.26
N THR A 241 -2.71 -2.02 11.60
CA THR A 241 -2.96 -0.85 10.75
C THR A 241 -2.40 -1.03 9.34
N PRO A 242 -2.98 -0.40 8.31
CA PRO A 242 -2.43 -0.42 6.95
C PRO A 242 -0.95 -0.02 6.89
N LYS A 243 -0.52 0.96 7.70
CA LYS A 243 0.90 1.34 7.79
C LYS A 243 1.78 0.18 8.29
N SER A 244 1.36 -0.51 9.35
CA SER A 244 2.13 -1.65 9.88
C SER A 244 2.18 -2.82 8.87
N TRP A 245 1.13 -3.02 8.07
CA TRP A 245 1.11 -4.03 7.00
C TRP A 245 2.06 -3.69 5.86
N SER A 246 2.13 -2.39 5.48
CA SER A 246 3.08 -1.95 4.45
C SER A 246 4.54 -2.16 4.88
N LEU A 247 4.85 -1.91 6.15
CA LEU A 247 6.18 -2.15 6.71
C LEU A 247 6.52 -3.65 6.77
N GLU A 248 5.55 -4.51 7.13
CA GLU A 248 5.69 -5.97 7.07
C GLU A 248 6.00 -6.43 5.64
N SER A 249 5.26 -5.93 4.65
CA SER A 249 5.48 -6.23 3.23
C SER A 249 6.84 -5.75 2.75
N ARG A 250 7.28 -4.55 3.17
CA ARG A 250 8.62 -4.03 2.89
C ARG A 250 9.72 -4.95 3.43
N GLU A 251 9.63 -5.40 4.68
CA GLU A 251 10.61 -6.32 5.26
C GLU A 251 10.68 -7.64 4.47
N LEU A 252 9.53 -8.14 4.03
CA LEU A 252 9.50 -9.33 3.15
C LEU A 252 10.11 -9.06 1.78
N ALA A 253 9.93 -7.86 1.21
CA ALA A 253 10.62 -7.47 -0.02
C ALA A 253 12.14 -7.49 0.16
N ILE A 254 12.65 -6.91 1.27
CA ILE A 254 14.08 -6.94 1.59
C ILE A 254 14.59 -8.38 1.74
N GLU A 255 13.91 -9.19 2.56
CA GLU A 255 14.41 -10.51 2.91
C GLU A 255 14.22 -11.55 1.81
N LYS A 256 13.04 -11.57 1.21
CA LYS A 256 12.59 -12.64 0.30
C LYS A 256 12.54 -12.17 -1.15
N GLY A 257 12.18 -10.91 -1.40
CA GLY A 257 12.17 -10.33 -2.73
C GLY A 257 13.59 -10.14 -3.27
N TYR A 258 14.37 -9.30 -2.61
CA TYR A 258 15.71 -8.93 -3.04
C TYR A 258 16.84 -9.68 -2.30
N LEU A 259 16.51 -10.65 -1.43
CA LEU A 259 17.49 -11.46 -0.67
C LEU A 259 18.53 -10.58 0.06
N ARG A 260 18.08 -9.51 0.71
CA ARG A 260 18.94 -8.50 1.36
C ARG A 260 19.99 -7.90 0.40
N GLY A 261 19.57 -7.60 -0.85
CA GLY A 261 20.42 -7.06 -1.91
C GLY A 261 21.38 -8.10 -2.55
N LYS A 262 21.26 -9.38 -2.22
CA LYS A 262 22.07 -10.46 -2.81
C LYS A 262 21.47 -11.00 -4.10
N LEU A 263 20.18 -10.76 -4.37
CA LEU A 263 19.56 -11.15 -5.63
C LEU A 263 20.22 -10.35 -6.76
N LYS A 264 20.70 -11.07 -7.77
CA LYS A 264 21.23 -10.44 -8.98
C LYS A 264 20.11 -10.25 -9.99
N GLY A 265 20.05 -9.08 -10.59
CA GLY A 265 19.12 -8.71 -11.64
C GLY A 265 19.79 -7.96 -12.77
N SER A 266 19.02 -7.62 -13.77
CA SER A 266 19.43 -6.87 -14.95
C SER A 266 18.32 -5.89 -15.33
N THR A 267 18.65 -4.82 -16.07
CA THR A 267 17.70 -3.83 -16.57
C THR A 267 16.96 -4.29 -17.84
N ASN A 268 17.26 -5.47 -18.35
CA ASN A 268 16.60 -6.04 -19.53
C ASN A 268 16.51 -7.58 -19.45
N ALA A 269 15.62 -8.15 -20.26
CA ALA A 269 15.32 -9.57 -20.25
C ALA A 269 16.44 -10.44 -20.85
N GLU A 270 17.22 -9.90 -21.81
CA GLU A 270 18.25 -10.64 -22.55
C GLU A 270 19.43 -11.00 -21.65
N THR A 271 19.84 -10.08 -20.79
CA THR A 271 20.97 -10.24 -19.87
C THR A 271 20.56 -10.70 -18.48
N ALA A 272 19.28 -11.02 -18.29
CA ALA A 272 18.74 -11.43 -17.00
C ALA A 272 19.48 -12.65 -16.43
N PRO A 273 19.98 -12.58 -15.17
CA PRO A 273 20.62 -13.73 -14.52
C PRO A 273 19.56 -14.75 -14.07
N SER A 274 20.00 -16.01 -13.93
CA SER A 274 19.15 -17.06 -13.37
C SER A 274 18.79 -16.79 -11.92
N LEU A 275 17.54 -17.08 -11.54
CA LEU A 275 17.14 -17.10 -10.14
C LEU A 275 17.91 -18.16 -9.36
N PRO A 276 18.20 -17.92 -8.08
CA PRO A 276 18.71 -18.97 -7.20
C PRO A 276 17.76 -20.17 -7.15
N GLU A 277 18.33 -21.36 -6.99
CA GLU A 277 17.54 -22.58 -6.79
C GLU A 277 16.59 -22.42 -5.59
N GLY A 278 15.36 -22.87 -5.73
CA GLY A 278 14.33 -22.80 -4.69
C GLY A 278 13.72 -21.42 -4.46
N TYR A 279 14.19 -20.34 -5.12
CA TYR A 279 13.66 -18.99 -4.91
C TYR A 279 12.13 -18.91 -5.09
N THR A 280 11.62 -19.38 -6.22
CA THR A 280 10.17 -19.30 -6.52
C THR A 280 9.34 -20.11 -5.54
N ALA A 281 9.82 -21.28 -5.11
CA ALA A 281 9.13 -22.09 -4.11
C ALA A 281 9.06 -21.38 -2.73
N ALA A 282 10.17 -20.79 -2.29
CA ALA A 282 10.23 -20.03 -1.06
C ALA A 282 9.35 -18.77 -1.11
N ALA A 283 9.38 -18.03 -2.24
CA ALA A 283 8.54 -16.87 -2.46
C ALA A 283 7.05 -17.23 -2.45
N LYS A 284 6.67 -18.38 -3.00
CA LYS A 284 5.28 -18.86 -3.01
C LYS A 284 4.73 -19.07 -1.59
N ILE A 285 5.50 -19.67 -0.69
CA ILE A 285 5.08 -19.87 0.72
C ILE A 285 4.82 -18.50 1.39
N VAL A 286 5.67 -17.50 1.12
CA VAL A 286 5.48 -16.15 1.62
C VAL A 286 4.21 -15.52 1.04
N ALA A 287 4.00 -15.65 -0.27
CA ALA A 287 2.83 -15.13 -0.97
C ALA A 287 1.52 -15.71 -0.40
N GLU A 288 1.48 -17.02 -0.17
CA GLU A 288 0.32 -17.72 0.39
C GLU A 288 0.02 -17.25 1.83
N ARG A 289 1.06 -17.07 2.66
CA ARG A 289 0.91 -16.51 4.01
C ARG A 289 0.40 -15.07 3.98
N GLN A 290 0.97 -14.22 3.12
CA GLN A 290 0.53 -12.82 2.97
C GLN A 290 -0.90 -12.74 2.46
N ALA A 291 -1.30 -13.61 1.56
CA ALA A 291 -2.66 -13.68 1.07
C ALA A 291 -3.66 -14.10 2.17
N ALA A 292 -3.30 -15.02 3.07
CA ALA A 292 -4.11 -15.35 4.24
C ALA A 292 -4.27 -14.14 5.18
N LEU A 293 -3.16 -13.45 5.50
CA LEU A 293 -3.19 -12.21 6.29
C LEU A 293 -4.07 -11.15 5.65
N ALA A 294 -3.92 -10.90 4.34
CA ALA A 294 -4.74 -9.96 3.59
C ALA A 294 -6.24 -10.30 3.68
N GLY A 295 -6.60 -11.55 3.50
CA GLY A 295 -8.00 -12.00 3.60
C GLY A 295 -8.61 -11.77 4.99
N TYR A 296 -7.89 -12.11 6.05
CA TYR A 296 -8.37 -11.86 7.41
C TYR A 296 -8.47 -10.38 7.75
N ARG A 297 -7.43 -9.59 7.41
CA ARG A 297 -7.39 -8.14 7.65
C ARG A 297 -8.48 -7.41 6.85
N LEU A 298 -8.72 -7.80 5.60
CA LEU A 298 -9.80 -7.26 4.79
C LEU A 298 -11.18 -7.55 5.43
N ALA A 299 -11.41 -8.75 5.95
CA ALA A 299 -12.66 -9.06 6.65
C ALA A 299 -12.83 -8.20 7.90
N ASP A 300 -11.77 -7.97 8.66
CA ASP A 300 -11.78 -7.11 9.85
C ASP A 300 -12.07 -5.64 9.48
N GLU A 301 -11.46 -5.10 8.43
CA GLU A 301 -11.71 -3.74 7.97
C GLU A 301 -13.14 -3.56 7.44
N ILE A 302 -13.65 -4.51 6.66
CA ILE A 302 -15.06 -4.49 6.25
C ILE A 302 -15.98 -4.50 7.46
N GLN A 303 -15.71 -5.35 8.45
CA GLN A 303 -16.50 -5.39 9.68
C GLN A 303 -16.45 -4.07 10.44
N LYS A 304 -15.28 -3.42 10.49
CA LYS A 304 -15.08 -2.14 11.16
C LYS A 304 -15.88 -1.03 10.46
N TYR A 305 -15.73 -0.85 9.16
CA TYR A 305 -16.28 0.29 8.43
C TYR A 305 -17.73 0.16 7.98
N LEU A 306 -18.26 -1.04 7.80
CA LEU A 306 -19.67 -1.23 7.46
C LEU A 306 -20.60 -1.35 8.68
N LYS A 307 -20.06 -1.64 9.87
CA LYS A 307 -20.85 -1.69 11.13
C LYS A 307 -20.91 -0.37 11.90
N LEU A 308 -20.21 0.67 11.45
CA LEU A 308 -20.21 1.95 12.15
C LEU A 308 -21.58 2.60 12.10
N ASP A 309 -22.13 2.98 13.26
CA ASP A 309 -23.32 3.82 13.40
C ASP A 309 -23.03 5.28 13.00
N HIS A 310 -21.74 5.65 12.91
CA HIS A 310 -21.29 6.98 12.55
C HIS A 310 -20.26 6.90 11.41
N PRO A 311 -20.44 7.64 10.31
CA PRO A 311 -19.50 7.65 9.21
C PRO A 311 -18.18 8.34 9.60
N VAL A 312 -17.08 7.81 9.09
CA VAL A 312 -15.79 8.50 9.14
C VAL A 312 -15.89 9.78 8.29
N PRO A 313 -15.40 10.94 8.75
CA PRO A 313 -15.46 12.18 7.97
C PRO A 313 -14.77 12.06 6.61
N LEU A 314 -15.42 12.60 5.56
CA LEU A 314 -14.80 12.76 4.25
C LEU A 314 -13.61 13.71 4.33
N LEU A 315 -12.49 13.30 3.77
CA LEU A 315 -11.32 14.16 3.65
C LEU A 315 -11.55 15.23 2.58
N PRO A 316 -11.20 16.51 2.82
CA PRO A 316 -11.14 17.50 1.76
C PRO A 316 -10.10 17.06 0.69
N ALA A 317 -10.44 17.25 -0.58
CA ALA A 317 -9.48 17.07 -1.67
C ALA A 317 -8.23 17.92 -1.37
N ASN A 318 -7.06 17.33 -1.26
CA ASN A 318 -5.77 17.93 -0.88
C ASN A 318 -5.40 17.92 0.61
N THR A 319 -6.07 17.14 1.45
CA THR A 319 -5.59 16.90 2.82
C THR A 319 -5.14 15.47 3.00
N VAL A 320 -4.04 15.29 3.74
CA VAL A 320 -3.58 13.98 4.19
C VAL A 320 -4.73 13.21 4.85
N PRO A 321 -4.95 11.94 4.52
CA PRO A 321 -6.05 11.16 5.07
C PRO A 321 -6.10 11.20 6.58
N ALA A 322 -7.25 11.48 7.12
CA ALA A 322 -7.54 11.43 8.56
C ALA A 322 -7.88 10.01 9.07
N SER A 323 -7.48 8.93 8.41
CA SER A 323 -7.27 7.62 9.02
C SER A 323 -6.11 7.71 10.00
N LEU A 324 -5.40 8.80 9.87
CA LEU A 324 -4.52 9.41 10.80
C LEU A 324 -5.26 10.34 11.80
N ALA A 325 -6.54 10.49 11.77
CA ALA A 325 -7.30 11.43 12.58
C ALA A 325 -8.42 10.77 13.39
N HIS A 326 -8.18 9.67 14.08
CA HIS A 326 -8.47 9.64 15.49
C HIS A 326 -7.26 10.28 16.20
N VAL A 327 -7.07 11.57 15.89
CA VAL A 327 -6.08 12.36 16.59
C VAL A 327 -6.66 12.65 17.96
N GLY A 328 -6.52 11.68 18.85
CA GLY A 328 -6.64 11.95 20.26
C GLY A 328 -5.62 13.05 20.57
N LYS A 329 -6.06 14.10 21.24
CA LYS A 329 -5.14 15.12 21.77
C LYS A 329 -4.60 14.59 23.09
N ILE A 330 -3.29 14.35 23.14
CA ILE A 330 -2.60 13.78 24.29
C ILE A 330 -1.53 14.72 24.81
N GLY A 331 -1.14 14.56 26.07
CA GLY A 331 0.04 15.19 26.62
C GLY A 331 1.31 14.41 26.31
N THR A 332 2.46 15.05 26.45
CA THR A 332 3.78 14.43 26.24
C THR A 332 4.02 13.18 27.08
N ALA A 333 3.46 13.13 28.31
CA ALA A 333 3.64 12.01 29.23
C ALA A 333 2.91 10.72 28.78
N GLU A 334 1.89 10.85 27.92
CA GLU A 334 1.08 9.74 27.42
C GLU A 334 1.64 9.19 26.10
N ALA A 335 2.53 9.92 25.44
CA ALA A 335 3.00 9.64 24.09
C ALA A 335 3.63 8.24 23.94
N SER A 336 4.26 7.70 24.97
CA SER A 336 4.85 6.36 24.95
C SER A 336 3.83 5.21 24.81
N HIS A 337 2.54 5.48 24.96
CA HIS A 337 1.47 4.49 24.75
C HIS A 337 0.94 4.47 23.32
N TYR A 338 1.43 5.38 22.45
CA TYR A 338 0.90 5.62 21.09
C TYR A 338 1.98 5.57 20.02
N TYR A 339 3.00 4.71 20.20
CA TYR A 339 3.99 4.47 19.17
C TYR A 339 3.34 3.98 17.88
N ASP A 340 3.84 4.49 16.75
CA ASP A 340 3.34 4.24 15.40
C ASP A 340 1.91 4.78 15.13
N GLU A 341 1.33 5.54 16.09
CA GLU A 341 0.05 6.21 15.91
C GLU A 341 0.24 7.70 15.60
N THR A 342 -0.60 8.24 14.72
CA THR A 342 -0.63 9.68 14.46
C THR A 342 -1.51 10.36 15.48
N MET A 343 -0.93 11.30 16.22
CA MET A 343 -1.57 11.98 17.34
C MET A 343 -1.35 13.50 17.27
N VAL A 344 -2.22 14.26 17.96
CA VAL A 344 -1.88 15.62 18.35
C VAL A 344 -1.26 15.57 19.74
N VAL A 345 0.04 15.82 19.80
CA VAL A 345 0.77 15.91 21.07
C VAL A 345 0.84 17.36 21.50
N THR A 346 0.50 17.64 22.75
CA THR A 346 0.59 18.97 23.34
C THR A 346 1.62 19.02 24.44
N GLY A 347 2.39 20.09 24.46
CA GLY A 347 3.40 20.32 25.50
C GLY A 347 4.11 21.64 25.30
N LYS A 348 4.96 22.01 26.24
CA LYS A 348 5.73 23.23 26.20
C LYS A 348 7.15 22.97 25.69
N VAL A 349 7.57 23.65 24.64
CA VAL A 349 8.97 23.59 24.17
C VAL A 349 9.85 24.32 25.17
N VAL A 350 10.65 23.58 25.90
CA VAL A 350 11.56 24.16 26.94
C VAL A 350 12.98 24.34 26.45
N ASP A 351 13.37 23.56 25.44
CA ASP A 351 14.73 23.66 24.87
C ASP A 351 14.71 23.39 23.35
N VAL A 352 15.57 24.12 22.63
CA VAL A 352 15.79 24.00 21.20
C VAL A 352 17.28 23.84 20.94
N SER A 353 17.67 22.73 20.34
CA SER A 353 19.07 22.41 19.98
C SER A 353 19.19 22.27 18.47
N ILE A 354 19.87 23.21 17.83
CA ILE A 354 20.07 23.22 16.37
C ILE A 354 21.49 22.73 16.07
N ARG A 355 21.58 21.67 15.25
CA ARG A 355 22.85 21.10 14.76
C ARG A 355 22.86 21.11 13.23
N ALA A 356 23.99 20.77 12.61
CA ALA A 356 24.11 20.82 11.15
C ALA A 356 23.06 19.93 10.41
N ASN A 357 22.71 18.78 10.99
CA ASN A 357 21.86 17.78 10.31
C ASN A 357 20.48 17.63 10.94
N VAL A 358 20.23 18.18 12.13
CA VAL A 358 18.94 18.03 12.85
C VAL A 358 18.78 19.14 13.89
N ALA A 359 17.55 19.63 14.00
CA ALA A 359 17.11 20.45 15.12
C ALA A 359 16.20 19.60 16.03
N LEU A 360 16.43 19.71 17.35
CA LEU A 360 15.67 18.98 18.37
C LEU A 360 14.94 19.99 19.25
N LEU A 361 13.62 19.81 19.39
CA LEU A 361 12.80 20.57 20.33
C LEU A 361 12.39 19.62 21.46
N ASN A 362 12.82 19.90 22.67
CA ASN A 362 12.48 19.10 23.85
C ASN A 362 11.28 19.71 24.57
N LEU A 363 10.26 18.89 24.81
CA LEU A 363 9.01 19.34 25.42
C LEU A 363 9.01 19.03 26.92
N ASP A 364 8.41 19.96 27.69
CA ASP A 364 8.11 19.92 29.13
C ASP A 364 9.34 19.79 30.06
N LYS A 365 10.40 19.12 29.62
CA LYS A 365 11.70 19.05 30.33
C LYS A 365 12.82 19.09 29.31
N PRO A 366 14.02 19.65 29.72
CA PRO A 366 15.19 19.62 28.86
C PRO A 366 15.74 18.19 28.71
N TYR A 367 16.54 17.97 27.68
CA TYR A 367 17.33 16.72 27.55
C TYR A 367 18.27 16.53 28.75
N PRO A 368 18.45 15.32 29.31
CA PRO A 368 17.93 14.03 28.84
C PRO A 368 16.54 13.65 29.40
N ASP A 369 15.89 14.48 30.20
CA ASP A 369 14.66 14.15 30.94
C ASP A 369 13.37 14.49 30.17
N SER A 370 13.50 14.96 28.92
CA SER A 370 12.33 15.24 28.05
C SER A 370 11.45 14.01 27.87
N PRO A 371 10.14 14.11 28.17
CA PRO A 371 9.21 13.02 27.92
C PRO A 371 8.85 12.89 26.44
N PHE A 372 9.08 13.93 25.64
CA PHE A 372 8.79 13.96 24.21
C PHE A 372 9.76 14.89 23.48
N THR A 373 10.29 14.43 22.35
CA THR A 373 11.21 15.21 21.52
C THR A 373 10.64 15.37 20.12
N VAL A 374 10.80 16.54 19.52
CA VAL A 374 10.57 16.79 18.10
C VAL A 374 11.91 16.80 17.38
N ALA A 375 12.03 16.07 16.28
CA ALA A 375 13.17 16.14 15.38
C ALA A 375 12.76 16.81 14.06
N ILE A 376 13.57 17.77 13.59
CA ILE A 376 13.44 18.42 12.28
C ILE A 376 14.78 18.25 11.58
N PHE A 377 14.82 17.46 10.51
CA PHE A 377 16.05 17.20 9.78
C PHE A 377 16.45 18.34 8.84
N ALA A 378 17.73 18.36 8.44
CA ALA A 378 18.35 19.45 7.68
C ALA A 378 17.55 19.82 6.41
N GLU A 379 17.06 18.85 5.70
CA GLU A 379 16.28 19.01 4.47
C GLU A 379 14.96 19.77 4.65
N SER A 380 14.42 19.78 5.88
CA SER A 380 13.15 20.44 6.20
C SER A 380 13.36 21.73 7.01
N MET A 381 14.55 21.93 7.65
CA MET A 381 14.78 23.04 8.57
C MET A 381 14.52 24.43 7.96
N ASP A 382 14.91 24.64 6.70
CA ASP A 382 14.75 25.94 6.03
C ASP A 382 13.26 26.35 5.88
N GLN A 383 12.35 25.37 5.84
CA GLN A 383 10.90 25.62 5.72
C GLN A 383 10.32 26.18 7.01
N PHE A 384 10.93 25.88 8.17
CA PHE A 384 10.42 26.31 9.49
C PHE A 384 10.89 27.72 9.87
N GLY A 385 11.89 28.28 9.17
CA GLY A 385 12.49 29.58 9.53
C GLY A 385 13.20 29.52 10.89
N ASP A 386 13.04 30.56 11.72
CA ASP A 386 13.69 30.59 13.03
C ASP A 386 13.01 29.61 14.02
N LEU A 387 13.64 28.47 14.25
CA LEU A 387 13.16 27.44 15.17
C LEU A 387 13.17 27.88 16.64
N ASN A 388 13.98 28.88 17.02
CA ASN A 388 13.99 29.41 18.39
C ASN A 388 12.66 30.10 18.74
N ARG A 389 11.84 30.46 17.75
CA ARG A 389 10.51 31.04 17.99
C ARG A 389 9.57 30.12 18.76
N PHE A 390 9.83 28.81 18.76
CA PHE A 390 9.02 27.85 19.51
C PHE A 390 9.44 27.74 20.98
N LYS A 391 10.63 28.19 21.34
CA LYS A 391 11.14 28.07 22.70
C LYS A 391 10.29 28.84 23.71
N ASN A 392 9.95 28.19 24.82
CA ASN A 392 9.10 28.65 25.90
C ASN A 392 7.59 28.82 25.54
N HIS A 393 7.16 28.34 24.38
CA HIS A 393 5.77 28.34 23.94
C HIS A 393 5.11 26.97 24.11
N ASP A 394 3.81 26.97 24.42
CA ASP A 394 2.97 25.79 24.33
C ASP A 394 2.66 25.51 22.87
N VAL A 395 2.82 24.25 22.46
CA VAL A 395 2.61 23.84 21.06
C VAL A 395 1.65 22.66 20.94
N GLU A 396 0.98 22.60 19.80
CA GLU A 396 0.30 21.44 19.27
C GLU A 396 1.16 20.89 18.14
N LEU A 397 1.48 19.60 18.20
CA LEU A 397 2.26 18.85 17.23
C LEU A 397 1.34 17.80 16.59
N SER A 398 1.27 17.75 15.29
CA SER A 398 0.47 16.76 14.56
C SER A 398 1.38 15.86 13.74
N GLY A 399 1.45 14.58 14.05
CA GLY A 399 2.31 13.64 13.34
C GLY A 399 2.32 12.25 13.98
N THR A 400 3.09 11.35 13.42
CA THR A 400 3.26 10.00 13.93
C THR A 400 4.29 9.99 15.07
N ILE A 401 3.91 9.36 16.18
CA ILE A 401 4.83 9.15 17.31
C ILE A 401 5.72 7.96 17.00
N THR A 402 7.03 8.18 16.99
CA THR A 402 8.04 7.13 16.80
C THR A 402 8.83 6.89 18.07
N GLU A 403 9.53 5.77 18.16
CA GLU A 403 10.45 5.49 19.26
C GLU A 403 11.90 5.76 18.84
N TYR A 404 12.59 6.62 19.59
CA TYR A 404 14.03 6.83 19.43
C TYR A 404 14.75 6.65 20.76
N HIS A 405 15.66 5.67 20.83
CA HIS A 405 16.40 5.31 22.07
C HIS A 405 15.51 5.10 23.30
N GLY A 406 14.36 4.44 23.12
CA GLY A 406 13.42 4.13 24.20
C GLY A 406 12.55 5.32 24.62
N LYS A 407 12.48 6.39 23.82
CA LYS A 407 11.67 7.59 24.09
C LYS A 407 10.79 7.97 22.92
N PRO A 408 9.59 8.53 23.19
CA PRO A 408 8.71 9.01 22.13
C PRO A 408 9.30 10.26 21.45
N GLU A 409 9.26 10.22 20.12
CA GLU A 409 9.71 11.28 19.25
C GLU A 409 8.69 11.51 18.13
N MET A 410 8.65 12.71 17.59
CA MET A 410 7.92 13.03 16.36
C MET A 410 8.84 13.75 15.39
N ILE A 411 8.92 13.25 14.16
CA ILE A 411 9.67 13.91 13.09
C ILE A 411 8.71 14.87 12.39
N LEU A 412 9.10 16.13 12.26
CA LEU A 412 8.33 17.13 11.52
C LEU A 412 9.06 17.51 10.23
N ASP A 413 8.32 17.50 9.13
CA ASP A 413 8.84 17.87 7.81
C ASP A 413 8.18 19.14 7.27
N SER A 414 7.10 19.60 7.92
CA SER A 414 6.35 20.78 7.49
C SER A 414 6.02 21.71 8.66
N PRO A 415 6.10 23.03 8.49
CA PRO A 415 5.66 24.00 9.49
C PRO A 415 4.18 23.89 9.90
N SER A 416 3.35 23.25 9.07
CA SER A 416 1.93 23.01 9.36
C SER A 416 1.70 21.96 10.46
N GLU A 417 2.73 21.16 10.77
CA GLU A 417 2.68 20.08 11.77
C GLU A 417 2.95 20.60 13.21
N ILE A 418 3.35 21.85 13.38
CA ILE A 418 3.57 22.50 14.68
C ILE A 418 2.86 23.85 14.75
N LYS A 419 2.10 24.05 15.82
CA LYS A 419 1.35 25.29 16.05
C LYS A 419 1.57 25.79 17.48
N ILE A 420 1.91 27.07 17.64
CA ILE A 420 1.94 27.73 18.94
C ILE A 420 0.49 27.96 19.42
N THR A 421 0.22 27.62 20.69
CA THR A 421 -1.13 27.64 21.28
C THR A 421 -1.24 28.48 22.54
N ASP A 422 -0.22 29.26 22.87
CA ASP A 422 -0.21 30.12 24.08
C ASP A 422 -1.50 30.94 24.21
N GLY A 423 -2.20 30.79 25.31
CA GLY A 423 -3.24 31.70 25.77
C GLY A 423 -4.63 31.52 25.13
N LYS A 424 -5.02 30.29 24.75
CA LYS A 424 -6.43 29.98 24.46
C LYS A 424 -7.06 29.08 25.52
#